data_453a2d2486cc9b5334056427b146ee90
#
_entry.id   453a2d2486cc9b5334056427b146ee90
#
_cell.length_a   1.000
_cell.length_b   1.000
_cell.length_c   1.000
_cell.angle_alpha   90.00
_cell.angle_beta   90.00
_cell.angle_gamma   90.00
#
_symmetry.space_group_name_H-M   'P 1'
#
loop_
_entity.id
_entity.type
_entity.pdbx_description
1 polymer ?
#
loop_
_entity_poly.entity_id
_entity_poly.type
_entity_poly.pdbx_seq_one_letter_code
_entity_poly.pdbx_strand_id
1 'polypeptide(L)'
;MHDEVYLKSNRPYPTKYIIPRKPRSVLAGYSYHITTRCNNREFKLSRRQCREVFLYAIKKVSTKYNFRLYALCIMSNHVHYLIEPLQPEDLPKIMHFLNWYTAMCFNRMLKRTGHFWEKRYYSNGFPSSDKERALNTLRYIHGNPKAAKMQCVAAFSMTLATRVRPISWRSGSL
;
A
#
# COMPACT_ATOMS: atom_id res chain seq x y z
N MET A 1 40.40 -0.75 19.41
CA MET A 1 40.74 0.67 19.67
C MET A 1 40.48 1.50 18.40
N HIS A 2 39.23 1.42 17.84
CA HIS A 2 38.85 2.14 16.59
C HIS A 2 37.44 2.69 16.57
N ASP A 3 36.69 2.69 17.69
CA ASP A 3 35.25 3.04 17.68
C ASP A 3 34.90 4.40 18.33
N GLU A 4 35.90 5.21 18.72
CA GLU A 4 35.61 6.48 19.41
C GLU A 4 35.64 7.75 18.56
N VAL A 5 35.94 7.68 17.26
CA VAL A 5 36.15 8.87 16.43
C VAL A 5 34.87 9.44 15.81
N TYR A 6 33.77 8.68 15.81
CA TYR A 6 32.54 9.11 15.11
C TYR A 6 31.50 9.83 15.98
N LEU A 7 31.74 10.07 17.24
CA LEU A 7 30.73 10.62 18.20
C LEU A 7 30.86 12.09 18.53
N LYS A 8 31.74 12.83 17.85
CA LYS A 8 31.83 14.31 18.01
C LYS A 8 31.32 15.06 16.80
N SER A 9 30.05 14.83 16.40
CA SER A 9 29.37 15.82 15.58
C SER A 9 28.71 16.85 16.50
N ASN A 10 29.07 18.11 16.36
CA ASN A 10 28.43 19.28 17.02
C ASN A 10 26.97 19.44 16.62
N ARG A 11 26.14 18.43 16.83
CA ARG A 11 24.70 18.52 16.61
C ARG A 11 24.02 18.87 17.94
N PRO A 12 23.22 19.94 17.98
CA PRO A 12 22.56 20.40 19.22
C PRO A 12 21.40 19.49 19.66
N TYR A 13 21.26 18.30 19.07
CA TYR A 13 20.22 17.35 19.42
C TYR A 13 20.83 16.16 20.16
N PRO A 14 20.27 15.77 21.31
CA PRO A 14 20.71 14.56 21.99
C PRO A 14 20.55 13.40 21.00
N THR A 15 21.63 12.70 20.76
CA THR A 15 21.64 11.44 20.00
C THR A 15 20.86 10.40 20.79
N LYS A 16 19.54 10.53 20.81
CA LYS A 16 18.70 9.39 21.21
C LYS A 16 19.04 8.31 20.20
N TYR A 17 19.61 7.22 20.66
CA TYR A 17 19.91 6.04 19.89
C TYR A 17 18.71 5.73 19.01
N ILE A 18 18.85 5.95 17.70
CA ILE A 18 17.84 5.52 16.74
C ILE A 18 17.97 4.01 16.65
N ILE A 19 17.28 3.31 17.54
CA ILE A 19 17.20 1.87 17.47
C ILE A 19 16.58 1.55 16.10
N PRO A 20 17.32 0.87 15.20
CA PRO A 20 16.78 0.50 13.91
C PRO A 20 15.49 -0.30 14.10
N ARG A 21 14.44 0.07 13.40
CA ARG A 21 13.18 -0.69 13.49
C ARG A 21 13.41 -2.09 12.96
N LYS A 22 13.03 -3.08 13.74
CA LYS A 22 13.08 -4.49 13.33
C LYS A 22 12.40 -4.69 11.96
N PRO A 23 12.94 -5.55 11.10
CA PRO A 23 12.24 -6.00 9.91
C PRO A 23 10.85 -6.55 10.26
N ARG A 24 9.89 -6.42 9.35
CA ARG A 24 8.59 -7.08 9.55
C ARG A 24 8.76 -8.57 9.38
N SER A 25 8.22 -9.32 10.32
CA SER A 25 8.03 -10.75 10.14
C SER A 25 6.88 -10.96 9.15
N VAL A 26 7.15 -11.58 8.03
CA VAL A 26 6.14 -12.00 7.04
C VAL A 26 6.14 -13.51 7.02
N LEU A 27 4.97 -14.12 7.19
CA LEU A 27 4.81 -15.56 7.33
C LEU A 27 4.19 -16.16 6.06
N ALA A 28 4.59 -17.38 5.70
CA ALA A 28 3.97 -18.13 4.63
C ALA A 28 2.53 -18.50 4.99
N GLY A 29 1.62 -18.49 4.02
CA GLY A 29 0.21 -18.82 4.23
C GLY A 29 -0.57 -17.75 5.01
N TYR A 30 -0.05 -16.51 5.07
CA TYR A 30 -0.71 -15.39 5.72
C TYR A 30 -1.21 -14.38 4.71
N SER A 31 -2.42 -13.89 4.96
CA SER A 31 -3.00 -12.70 4.31
C SER A 31 -2.74 -11.46 5.16
N TYR A 32 -2.52 -10.34 4.49
CA TYR A 32 -2.15 -9.08 5.14
C TYR A 32 -3.12 -7.97 4.76
N HIS A 33 -3.76 -7.38 5.78
CA HIS A 33 -4.42 -6.09 5.61
C HIS A 33 -3.37 -4.99 5.71
N ILE A 34 -3.14 -4.31 4.61
CA ILE A 34 -2.14 -3.26 4.49
C ILE A 34 -2.83 -1.91 4.30
N THR A 35 -2.28 -0.89 4.95
CA THR A 35 -2.70 0.49 4.74
C THR A 35 -1.49 1.37 4.46
N THR A 36 -1.58 2.16 3.38
CA THR A 36 -0.60 3.20 3.03
C THR A 36 -1.30 4.55 3.03
N ARG A 37 -0.72 5.56 3.67
CA ARG A 37 -1.34 6.89 3.84
C ARG A 37 -0.48 7.98 3.22
N CYS A 38 -1.13 8.99 2.63
CA CYS A 38 -0.46 10.19 2.13
C CYS A 38 0.17 10.98 3.29
N ASN A 39 1.34 11.59 3.01
CA ASN A 39 1.99 12.48 3.97
C ASN A 39 1.06 13.61 4.38
N ASN A 40 1.11 14.00 5.66
CA ASN A 40 0.24 15.01 6.28
C ASN A 40 -1.27 14.71 6.13
N ARG A 41 -1.66 13.47 5.83
CA ARG A 41 -3.06 13.04 5.61
C ARG A 41 -3.78 13.84 4.52
N GLU A 42 -3.05 14.47 3.60
CA GLU A 42 -3.64 15.27 2.53
C GLU A 42 -4.45 14.44 1.53
N PHE A 43 -5.54 14.99 1.00
CA PHE A 43 -6.46 14.33 0.06
C PHE A 43 -5.92 14.33 -1.37
N LYS A 44 -4.76 13.68 -1.58
CA LYS A 44 -4.04 13.67 -2.86
C LYS A 44 -4.53 12.62 -3.85
N LEU A 45 -5.29 11.62 -3.40
CA LEU A 45 -5.75 10.50 -4.22
C LEU A 45 -7.17 10.70 -4.78
N SER A 46 -7.77 11.87 -4.60
CA SER A 46 -9.13 12.16 -5.08
C SER A 46 -9.22 12.22 -6.60
N ARG A 47 -8.13 12.52 -7.29
CA ARG A 47 -8.11 12.64 -8.75
C ARG A 47 -8.18 11.27 -9.42
N ARG A 48 -8.96 11.18 -10.51
CA ARG A 48 -9.10 9.94 -11.31
C ARG A 48 -7.75 9.41 -11.79
N GLN A 49 -6.85 10.29 -12.26
CA GLN A 49 -5.53 9.91 -12.75
C GLN A 49 -4.67 9.22 -11.67
N CYS A 50 -4.81 9.62 -10.40
CA CYS A 50 -4.09 8.94 -9.30
C CYS A 50 -4.52 7.48 -9.18
N ARG A 51 -5.79 7.19 -9.37
CA ARG A 51 -6.34 5.83 -9.32
C ARG A 51 -5.84 4.99 -10.51
N GLU A 52 -5.82 5.56 -11.70
CA GLU A 52 -5.30 4.91 -12.91
C GLU A 52 -3.82 4.54 -12.76
N VAL A 53 -3.00 5.45 -12.21
CA VAL A 53 -1.59 5.19 -11.88
C VAL A 53 -1.47 4.03 -10.88
N PHE A 54 -2.34 3.98 -9.87
CA PHE A 54 -2.34 2.89 -8.90
C PHE A 54 -2.63 1.54 -9.53
N LEU A 55 -3.67 1.46 -10.36
CA LEU A 55 -4.05 0.23 -11.07
C LEU A 55 -2.94 -0.23 -12.01
N TYR A 56 -2.30 0.72 -12.70
CA TYR A 56 -1.14 0.42 -13.53
C TYR A 56 0.05 -0.11 -12.71
N ALA A 57 0.35 0.50 -11.55
CA ALA A 57 1.41 0.04 -10.68
C ALA A 57 1.16 -1.39 -10.16
N ILE A 58 -0.08 -1.72 -9.81
CA ILE A 58 -0.48 -3.06 -9.40
C ILE A 58 -0.27 -4.06 -10.55
N LYS A 59 -0.71 -3.71 -11.76
CA LYS A 59 -0.47 -4.54 -12.95
C LYS A 59 1.04 -4.76 -13.19
N LYS A 60 1.85 -3.72 -13.06
CA LYS A 60 3.32 -3.82 -13.20
C LYS A 60 3.95 -4.72 -12.15
N VAL A 61 3.56 -4.59 -10.88
CA VAL A 61 4.15 -5.41 -9.83
C VAL A 61 3.71 -6.87 -9.91
N SER A 62 2.50 -7.14 -10.39
CA SER A 62 2.01 -8.51 -10.59
C SER A 62 2.72 -9.28 -11.73
N THR A 63 3.46 -8.59 -12.59
CA THR A 63 4.34 -9.27 -13.59
C THR A 63 5.68 -9.69 -13.00
N LYS A 64 6.06 -9.17 -11.81
CA LYS A 64 7.35 -9.43 -11.17
C LYS A 64 7.25 -10.37 -9.97
N TYR A 65 6.13 -10.32 -9.26
CA TYR A 65 5.93 -11.06 -8.00
C TYR A 65 4.60 -11.78 -8.02
N ASN A 66 4.58 -12.98 -7.45
CA ASN A 66 3.37 -13.78 -7.33
C ASN A 66 2.67 -13.47 -6.00
N PHE A 67 1.46 -12.94 -6.08
CA PHE A 67 0.61 -12.66 -4.93
C PHE A 67 -0.87 -12.71 -5.32
N ARG A 68 -1.72 -12.89 -4.32
CA ARG A 68 -3.17 -12.75 -4.46
C ARG A 68 -3.60 -11.41 -3.88
N LEU A 69 -4.33 -10.62 -4.65
CA LEU A 69 -4.94 -9.38 -4.19
C LEU A 69 -6.44 -9.60 -4.05
N TYR A 70 -6.90 -9.73 -2.82
CA TYR A 70 -8.31 -10.01 -2.53
C TYR A 70 -9.16 -8.75 -2.50
N ALA A 71 -8.61 -7.64 -2.04
CA ALA A 71 -9.28 -6.33 -2.06
C ALA A 71 -8.29 -5.20 -2.23
N LEU A 72 -8.77 -4.14 -2.90
CA LEU A 72 -8.11 -2.85 -3.03
C LEU A 72 -9.16 -1.75 -2.85
N CYS A 73 -8.91 -0.83 -1.93
CA CYS A 73 -9.75 0.36 -1.78
C CYS A 73 -8.87 1.61 -1.74
N ILE A 74 -9.02 2.48 -2.74
CA ILE A 74 -8.29 3.74 -2.85
C ILE A 74 -9.19 4.85 -2.32
N MET A 75 -8.89 5.31 -1.11
CA MET A 75 -9.54 6.46 -0.47
C MET A 75 -8.87 7.77 -0.92
N SER A 76 -9.40 8.91 -0.49
CA SER A 76 -8.85 10.22 -0.87
C SER A 76 -7.44 10.48 -0.36
N ASN A 77 -7.02 9.88 0.75
CA ASN A 77 -5.70 10.10 1.36
C ASN A 77 -4.98 8.83 1.83
N HIS A 78 -5.55 7.67 1.61
CA HIS A 78 -4.92 6.38 1.95
C HIS A 78 -5.46 5.25 1.08
N VAL A 79 -4.77 4.13 1.10
CA VAL A 79 -5.13 2.94 0.32
C VAL A 79 -5.13 1.72 1.23
N HIS A 80 -6.17 0.92 1.13
CA HIS A 80 -6.25 -0.39 1.78
C HIS A 80 -6.01 -1.50 0.77
N TYR A 81 -5.27 -2.51 1.18
CA TYR A 81 -5.05 -3.74 0.43
C TYR A 81 -5.38 -4.93 1.34
N LEU A 82 -5.99 -5.96 0.78
CA LEU A 82 -5.97 -7.30 1.34
C LEU A 82 -5.17 -8.18 0.38
N ILE A 83 -3.95 -8.53 0.78
CA ILE A 83 -2.97 -9.18 -0.07
C ILE A 83 -2.35 -10.41 0.62
N GLU A 84 -2.17 -11.48 -0.14
CA GLU A 84 -1.44 -12.67 0.27
C GLU A 84 -0.24 -12.86 -0.67
N PRO A 85 1.01 -12.67 -0.22
CA PRO A 85 2.17 -13.00 -1.01
C PRO A 85 2.33 -14.54 -1.07
N LEU A 86 2.69 -15.08 -2.23
CA LEU A 86 3.00 -16.52 -2.33
C LEU A 86 4.35 -16.84 -1.69
N GLN A 87 5.28 -15.88 -1.77
CA GLN A 87 6.57 -15.93 -1.08
C GLN A 87 6.61 -14.81 -0.03
N PRO A 88 6.83 -15.12 1.26
CA PRO A 88 6.79 -14.13 2.34
C PRO A 88 7.71 -12.93 2.10
N GLU A 89 8.91 -13.18 1.60
CA GLU A 89 9.95 -12.17 1.32
C GLU A 89 9.56 -11.20 0.21
N ASP A 90 8.54 -11.49 -0.58
CA ASP A 90 8.11 -10.61 -1.67
C ASP A 90 7.19 -9.50 -1.19
N LEU A 91 6.48 -9.65 -0.07
CA LEU A 91 5.59 -8.61 0.44
C LEU A 91 6.29 -7.25 0.64
N PRO A 92 7.47 -7.17 1.29
CA PRO A 92 8.21 -5.92 1.39
C PRO A 92 8.61 -5.36 0.03
N LYS A 93 9.01 -6.20 -0.93
CA LYS A 93 9.42 -5.80 -2.28
C LYS A 93 8.24 -5.26 -3.08
N ILE A 94 7.09 -5.94 -3.02
CA ILE A 94 5.82 -5.51 -3.63
C ILE A 94 5.44 -4.12 -3.11
N MET A 95 5.40 -3.95 -1.79
CA MET A 95 5.00 -2.69 -1.17
C MET A 95 6.00 -1.56 -1.41
N HIS A 96 7.30 -1.90 -1.44
CA HIS A 96 8.34 -0.94 -1.82
C HIS A 96 8.12 -0.44 -3.25
N PHE A 97 7.92 -1.35 -4.21
CA PHE A 97 7.68 -0.99 -5.61
C PHE A 97 6.42 -0.12 -5.74
N LEU A 98 5.29 -0.53 -5.15
CA LEU A 98 4.04 0.21 -5.22
C LEU A 98 4.19 1.64 -4.66
N ASN A 99 4.79 1.77 -3.48
CA ASN A 99 4.97 3.08 -2.85
C ASN A 99 5.96 3.97 -3.61
N TRP A 100 7.08 3.41 -4.04
CA TRP A 100 8.07 4.14 -4.82
C TRP A 100 7.51 4.62 -6.16
N TYR A 101 6.92 3.70 -6.93
CA TYR A 101 6.42 4.01 -8.28
C TYR A 101 5.30 5.05 -8.24
N THR A 102 4.34 4.85 -7.34
CA THR A 102 3.22 5.78 -7.22
C THR A 102 3.66 7.14 -6.69
N ALA A 103 4.59 7.20 -5.73
CA ALA A 103 5.15 8.46 -5.24
C ALA A 103 5.86 9.25 -6.34
N MET A 104 6.66 8.58 -7.18
CA MET A 104 7.34 9.20 -8.33
C MET A 104 6.33 9.79 -9.32
N CYS A 105 5.32 8.98 -9.73
CA CYS A 105 4.30 9.44 -10.65
C CYS A 105 3.47 10.59 -10.09
N PHE A 106 3.04 10.50 -8.83
CA PHE A 106 2.19 11.51 -8.19
C PHE A 106 2.94 12.81 -7.93
N ASN A 107 4.19 12.75 -7.50
CA ASN A 107 5.00 13.96 -7.32
C ASN A 107 5.17 14.70 -8.66
N ARG A 108 5.44 13.96 -9.75
CA ARG A 108 5.54 14.56 -11.08
C ARG A 108 4.21 15.15 -11.55
N MET A 109 3.12 14.41 -11.43
CA MET A 109 1.78 14.81 -11.87
C MET A 109 1.24 16.01 -11.09
N LEU A 110 1.53 16.06 -9.78
CA LEU A 110 1.08 17.12 -8.88
C LEU A 110 2.11 18.27 -8.75
N LYS A 111 3.20 18.26 -9.55
CA LYS A 111 4.28 19.24 -9.53
C LYS A 111 4.80 19.51 -8.11
N ARG A 112 5.08 18.47 -7.35
CA ARG A 112 5.54 18.55 -5.97
C ARG A 112 6.80 17.75 -5.72
N THR A 113 7.49 18.07 -4.62
CA THR A 113 8.71 17.38 -4.14
C THR A 113 8.47 16.75 -2.76
N GLY A 114 9.43 15.96 -2.30
CA GLY A 114 9.42 15.36 -0.97
C GLY A 114 8.59 14.07 -0.87
N HIS A 115 8.39 13.64 0.36
CA HIS A 115 7.68 12.37 0.63
C HIS A 115 6.22 12.44 0.25
N PHE A 116 5.77 11.49 -0.57
CA PHE A 116 4.36 11.34 -0.90
C PHE A 116 3.62 10.54 0.17
N TRP A 117 4.22 9.44 0.62
CA TRP A 117 3.68 8.56 1.66
C TRP A 117 4.23 8.94 3.03
N GLU A 118 3.38 8.86 4.06
CA GLU A 118 3.69 9.34 5.42
C GLU A 118 4.84 8.55 6.05
N LYS A 119 4.74 7.23 6.09
CA LYS A 119 5.70 6.32 6.73
C LYS A 119 5.73 4.99 5.98
N ARG A 120 6.40 4.00 6.59
CA ARG A 120 6.22 2.63 6.14
C ARG A 120 4.73 2.24 6.26
N TYR A 121 4.21 1.48 5.30
CA TYR A 121 2.85 0.96 5.33
C TYR A 121 2.54 0.26 6.67
N TYR A 122 1.31 0.37 7.14
CA TYR A 122 0.79 -0.46 8.23
C TYR A 122 0.47 -1.86 7.68
N SER A 123 0.72 -2.91 8.48
CA SER A 123 0.47 -4.28 8.09
C SER A 123 -0.07 -5.07 9.28
N ASN A 124 -1.21 -5.71 9.10
CA ASN A 124 -1.82 -6.63 10.05
C ASN A 124 -2.04 -7.97 9.34
N GLY A 125 -1.25 -8.99 9.75
CA GLY A 125 -1.30 -10.32 9.17
C GLY A 125 -2.19 -11.27 9.96
N PHE A 126 -2.80 -12.23 9.24
CA PHE A 126 -3.55 -13.34 9.82
C PHE A 126 -3.44 -14.57 8.91
N PRO A 127 -3.62 -15.80 9.43
CA PRO A 127 -3.58 -17.02 8.62
C PRO A 127 -4.60 -16.94 7.48
N SER A 128 -4.21 -17.28 6.25
CA SER A 128 -5.13 -17.27 5.10
C SER A 128 -6.26 -18.31 5.22
N SER A 129 -6.10 -19.28 6.12
CA SER A 129 -7.14 -20.26 6.49
C SER A 129 -8.26 -19.68 7.36
N ASP A 130 -8.02 -18.55 8.04
CA ASP A 130 -9.00 -17.84 8.87
C ASP A 130 -10.00 -17.09 7.97
N LYS A 131 -11.02 -17.82 7.50
CA LYS A 131 -12.04 -17.32 6.59
C LYS A 131 -12.90 -16.21 7.22
N GLU A 132 -13.18 -16.32 8.51
CA GLU A 132 -14.00 -15.32 9.21
C GLU A 132 -13.28 -13.97 9.25
N ARG A 133 -12.02 -13.97 9.66
CA ARG A 133 -11.20 -12.75 9.68
C ARG A 133 -10.98 -12.17 8.30
N ALA A 134 -10.79 -13.04 7.28
CA ALA A 134 -10.68 -12.60 5.90
C ALA A 134 -11.96 -11.90 5.43
N LEU A 135 -13.13 -12.48 5.69
CA LEU A 135 -14.43 -11.89 5.33
C LEU A 135 -14.69 -10.57 6.08
N ASN A 136 -14.40 -10.51 7.37
CA ASN A 136 -14.57 -9.31 8.17
C ASN A 136 -13.64 -8.18 7.68
N THR A 137 -12.39 -8.51 7.34
CA THR A 137 -11.44 -7.56 6.74
C THR A 137 -11.92 -7.08 5.37
N LEU A 138 -12.44 -7.99 4.56
CA LEU A 138 -12.99 -7.67 3.24
C LEU A 138 -14.18 -6.70 3.37
N ARG A 139 -15.15 -7.01 4.26
CA ARG A 139 -16.30 -6.14 4.54
C ARG A 139 -15.86 -4.76 5.03
N TYR A 140 -14.86 -4.71 5.92
CA TYR A 140 -14.30 -3.46 6.38
C TYR A 140 -13.71 -2.63 5.23
N ILE A 141 -12.89 -3.23 4.36
CA ILE A 141 -12.26 -2.53 3.23
C ILE A 141 -13.32 -2.02 2.25
N HIS A 142 -14.33 -2.83 1.93
CA HIS A 142 -15.42 -2.45 1.02
C HIS A 142 -16.39 -1.42 1.64
N GLY A 143 -16.56 -1.43 2.96
CA GLY A 143 -17.40 -0.49 3.69
C GLY A 143 -16.82 0.91 3.84
N ASN A 144 -15.48 1.05 3.74
CA ASN A 144 -14.79 2.33 3.96
C ASN A 144 -15.29 3.48 3.07
N PRO A 145 -15.50 3.33 1.74
CA PRO A 145 -16.01 4.41 0.91
C PRO A 145 -17.40 4.90 1.34
N LYS A 146 -18.29 3.96 1.71
CA LYS A 146 -19.65 4.30 2.18
C LYS A 146 -19.60 5.05 3.50
N ALA A 147 -18.80 4.59 4.45
CA ALA A 147 -18.62 5.26 5.75
C ALA A 147 -18.02 6.66 5.60
N ALA A 148 -17.18 6.89 4.60
CA ALA A 148 -16.61 8.19 4.29
C ALA A 148 -17.50 9.08 3.39
N LYS A 149 -18.75 8.68 3.11
CA LYS A 149 -19.68 9.35 2.17
C LYS A 149 -19.05 9.61 0.80
N MET A 150 -18.13 8.75 0.38
CA MET A 150 -17.50 8.82 -0.94
C MET A 150 -18.32 7.99 -1.92
N GLN A 151 -18.47 8.48 -3.16
CA GLN A 151 -18.94 7.64 -4.24
C GLN A 151 -17.93 6.48 -4.40
N CYS A 152 -18.43 5.25 -4.36
CA CYS A 152 -17.60 4.05 -4.42
C CYS A 152 -16.76 4.05 -5.70
N VAL A 153 -15.46 4.22 -5.56
CA VAL A 153 -14.53 4.15 -6.67
C VAL A 153 -13.68 2.92 -6.45
N ALA A 154 -14.14 1.86 -7.09
CA ALA A 154 -13.42 0.60 -7.27
C ALA A 154 -12.94 -0.09 -5.99
N ALA A 155 -13.85 -0.76 -5.29
CA ALA A 155 -13.47 -1.92 -4.50
C ALA A 155 -13.38 -3.11 -5.47
N PHE A 156 -12.17 -3.56 -5.80
CA PHE A 156 -11.98 -4.76 -6.61
C PHE A 156 -11.84 -5.97 -5.70
N SER A 157 -12.65 -6.97 -5.90
CA SER A 157 -12.35 -8.34 -5.48
C SER A 157 -11.70 -9.02 -6.70
N MET A 158 -10.41 -9.30 -6.62
CA MET A 158 -9.71 -10.06 -7.64
C MET A 158 -9.33 -11.41 -7.06
N THR A 159 -10.10 -12.43 -7.36
CA THR A 159 -9.60 -13.80 -7.28
C THR A 159 -8.68 -13.99 -8.48
N LEU A 160 -7.39 -13.76 -8.31
CA LEU A 160 -6.38 -13.99 -9.33
C LEU A 160 -5.93 -15.45 -9.29
N ALA A 161 -6.66 -16.30 -10.00
CA ALA A 161 -5.99 -17.31 -10.80
C ALA A 161 -5.73 -16.66 -12.16
N THR A 162 -4.46 -16.35 -12.47
CA THR A 162 -3.91 -16.10 -13.82
C THR A 162 -4.75 -15.30 -14.82
N ARG A 163 -4.24 -14.13 -15.19
CA ARG A 163 -4.67 -13.19 -16.24
C ARG A 163 -5.62 -12.09 -15.78
N VAL A 164 -5.03 -10.91 -15.61
CA VAL A 164 -5.75 -9.63 -15.58
C VAL A 164 -6.48 -9.45 -16.91
N ARG A 165 -7.80 -9.68 -16.93
CA ARG A 165 -8.63 -9.21 -18.05
C ARG A 165 -8.82 -7.70 -17.90
N PRO A 166 -8.69 -6.91 -18.95
CA PRO A 166 -8.99 -5.48 -18.89
C PRO A 166 -10.49 -5.32 -18.60
N ILE A 167 -10.80 -4.57 -17.55
CA ILE A 167 -12.17 -4.19 -17.22
C ILE A 167 -12.56 -3.09 -18.18
N SER A 168 -13.57 -3.36 -19.02
CA SER A 168 -14.20 -2.34 -19.85
C SER A 168 -14.95 -1.37 -18.95
N TRP A 169 -14.50 -0.14 -18.92
CA TRP A 169 -15.22 0.97 -18.31
C TRP A 169 -16.44 1.29 -19.15
N ARG A 170 -17.63 0.93 -18.68
CA ARG A 170 -18.84 1.55 -19.22
C ARG A 170 -18.88 2.98 -18.66
N SER A 171 -18.73 3.93 -19.56
CA SER A 171 -19.09 5.33 -19.33
C SER A 171 -20.59 5.39 -19.13
N GLY A 172 -21.05 5.45 -17.89
CA GLY A 172 -22.39 5.90 -17.58
C GLY A 172 -22.45 7.39 -17.86
N SER A 173 -23.10 7.76 -18.95
CA SER A 173 -23.57 9.10 -19.24
C SER A 173 -24.64 9.48 -18.22
N LEU A 174 -24.50 10.66 -17.73
CA LEU A 174 -25.31 11.71 -17.13
C LEU A 174 -24.76 12.14 -15.78
#